data_4b903c9ffa544efd7166f8b66e4fd541
#
_entry.id   4b903c9ffa544efd7166f8b66e4fd541
#
_cell.length_a   1.000
_cell.length_b   1.000
_cell.length_c   1.000
_cell.angle_alpha   90.00
_cell.angle_beta   90.00
_cell.angle_gamma   90.00
#
_symmetry.space_group_name_H-M   'P 1'
#
loop_
_entity.id
_entity.type
_entity.pdbx_description
1 polymer ?
#
loop_
_entity_poly.entity_id
_entity_poly.type
_entity_poly.pdbx_seq_one_letter_code
_entity_poly.pdbx_strand_id
1 'polypeptide(L)'
;MILSDGELREAIKDDRLEITPIEDGQIQPSSIDITLGNTFSIIEDYASGIIRPSAQVNYKSFVTDRFVLLPSQFVLATTREYIKLTNDLSAFVEGRSSWGRLGLFVQNAGWIDSGFEGEITLELFNANRCAIELKSGMRIGQLVFARMERCAQFPYNGKYQGQKGATGSKIIEDFVR
;
A
#
# COMPACT_ATOMS: atom_id res chain seq x y z
N MET A 1 1.78 -1.11 20.85
CA MET A 1 2.75 -2.23 20.92
C MET A 1 2.70 -2.94 19.58
N ILE A 2 3.85 -3.22 18.96
CA ILE A 2 3.94 -3.99 17.72
C ILE A 2 3.53 -5.43 17.99
N LEU A 3 2.73 -6.02 17.09
CA LEU A 3 2.25 -7.38 17.23
C LEU A 3 3.33 -8.38 16.76
N SER A 4 3.54 -9.43 17.56
CA SER A 4 4.33 -10.59 17.19
C SER A 4 3.55 -11.52 16.23
N ASP A 5 4.24 -12.49 15.64
CA ASP A 5 3.62 -13.50 14.76
C ASP A 5 2.48 -14.29 15.45
N GLY A 6 2.65 -14.60 16.75
CA GLY A 6 1.59 -15.22 17.54
C GLY A 6 0.36 -14.32 17.68
N GLU A 7 0.56 -13.05 18.04
CA GLU A 7 -0.52 -12.08 18.18
C GLU A 7 -1.18 -11.75 16.82
N LEU A 8 -0.43 -11.78 15.71
CA LEU A 8 -0.99 -11.62 14.36
C LEU A 8 -1.93 -12.77 14.01
N ARG A 9 -1.53 -14.02 14.32
CA ARG A 9 -2.41 -15.20 14.10
C ARG A 9 -3.66 -15.15 14.97
N GLU A 10 -3.53 -14.71 16.22
CA GLU A 10 -4.69 -14.50 17.11
C GLU A 10 -5.60 -13.40 16.56
N ALA A 11 -5.06 -12.26 16.12
CA ALA A 11 -5.84 -11.17 15.57
C ALA A 11 -6.62 -11.58 14.30
N ILE A 12 -6.02 -12.42 13.44
CA ILE A 12 -6.70 -12.98 12.25
C ILE A 12 -7.81 -13.95 12.69
N LYS A 13 -7.52 -14.84 13.64
CA LYS A 13 -8.49 -15.82 14.14
C LYS A 13 -9.70 -15.17 14.82
N ASP A 14 -9.48 -14.07 15.49
CA ASP A 14 -10.49 -13.34 16.28
C ASP A 14 -11.19 -12.23 15.45
N ASP A 15 -11.03 -12.25 14.11
CA ASP A 15 -11.61 -11.27 13.17
C ASP A 15 -11.24 -9.81 13.47
N ARG A 16 -10.12 -9.59 14.17
CA ARG A 16 -9.60 -8.25 14.44
C ARG A 16 -8.73 -7.72 13.30
N LEU A 17 -8.15 -8.61 12.53
CA LEU A 17 -7.41 -8.35 11.32
C LEU A 17 -7.91 -9.30 10.23
N GLU A 18 -8.51 -8.76 9.17
CA GLU A 18 -8.73 -9.51 7.94
C GLU A 18 -7.62 -9.16 6.95
N ILE A 19 -7.03 -10.18 6.35
CA ILE A 19 -6.07 -10.05 5.26
C ILE A 19 -6.29 -11.21 4.27
N THR A 20 -6.66 -10.90 3.05
CA THR A 20 -7.06 -11.88 2.05
C THR A 20 -6.57 -11.50 0.65
N PRO A 21 -5.93 -12.42 -0.08
CA PRO A 21 -5.49 -13.74 0.37
C PRO A 21 -4.31 -13.66 1.33
N ILE A 22 -4.09 -14.69 2.14
CA ILE A 22 -2.88 -14.89 2.93
C ILE A 22 -2.34 -16.29 2.65
N GLU A 23 -1.05 -16.38 2.35
CA GLU A 23 -0.37 -17.62 2.00
C GLU A 23 0.63 -18.01 3.11
N ASP A 24 1.00 -19.28 3.13
CA ASP A 24 1.99 -19.78 4.08
C ASP A 24 3.31 -19.00 3.99
N GLY A 25 3.87 -18.66 5.15
CA GLY A 25 5.15 -17.96 5.26
C GLY A 25 5.06 -16.44 4.99
N GLN A 26 3.88 -15.83 4.80
CA GLN A 26 3.76 -14.38 4.79
C GLN A 26 3.85 -13.78 6.19
N ILE A 27 3.37 -14.49 7.23
CA ILE A 27 3.49 -14.03 8.62
C ILE A 27 4.95 -14.18 9.05
N GLN A 28 5.57 -13.05 9.37
CA GLN A 28 6.95 -12.91 9.84
C GLN A 28 6.95 -12.59 11.35
N PRO A 29 8.09 -12.61 12.05
CA PRO A 29 8.13 -12.44 13.52
C PRO A 29 7.42 -11.19 14.06
N SER A 30 7.31 -10.11 13.27
CA SER A 30 6.66 -8.85 13.70
C SER A 30 5.97 -8.09 12.55
N SER A 31 5.66 -8.78 11.47
CA SER A 31 5.02 -8.19 10.28
C SER A 31 4.33 -9.24 9.43
N ILE A 32 3.58 -8.82 8.43
CA ILE A 32 3.05 -9.69 7.38
C ILE A 32 3.60 -9.19 6.05
N ASP A 33 4.28 -10.06 5.30
CA ASP A 33 4.71 -9.76 3.93
C ASP A 33 3.48 -9.55 3.05
N ILE A 34 3.52 -8.51 2.22
CA ILE A 34 2.50 -8.23 1.21
C ILE A 34 3.04 -8.45 -0.18
N THR A 35 2.14 -8.86 -1.09
CA THR A 35 2.49 -9.17 -2.46
C THR A 35 1.94 -8.12 -3.42
N LEU A 36 2.67 -7.92 -4.52
CA LEU A 36 2.32 -6.98 -5.57
C LEU A 36 1.09 -7.49 -6.33
N GLY A 37 0.08 -6.66 -6.46
CA GLY A 37 -1.07 -6.88 -7.33
C GLY A 37 -0.70 -6.72 -8.82
N ASN A 38 -1.69 -6.70 -9.68
CA ASN A 38 -1.50 -6.57 -11.13
C ASN A 38 -2.05 -5.25 -11.69
N THR A 39 -2.47 -4.32 -10.84
CA THR A 39 -2.93 -3.00 -11.27
C THR A 39 -1.86 -1.97 -11.03
N PHE A 40 -1.64 -1.14 -12.05
CA PHE A 40 -0.64 -0.06 -12.04
C PHE A 40 -1.28 1.22 -12.57
N SER A 41 -0.78 2.36 -12.10
CA SER A 41 -1.27 3.65 -12.53
C SER A 41 -0.12 4.67 -12.62
N ILE A 42 -0.05 5.37 -13.74
CA ILE A 42 0.94 6.44 -13.97
C ILE A 42 0.23 7.75 -14.22
N ILE A 43 0.86 8.86 -13.86
CA ILE A 43 0.34 10.19 -14.15
C ILE A 43 0.55 10.48 -15.63
N GLU A 44 -0.52 10.87 -16.34
CA GLU A 44 -0.47 11.22 -17.78
C GLU A 44 -0.31 12.72 -18.05
N ASP A 45 -0.53 13.56 -17.05
CA ASP A 45 -0.62 15.01 -17.25
C ASP A 45 0.76 15.68 -17.27
N TYR A 46 1.47 15.49 -18.37
CA TYR A 46 2.76 16.16 -18.62
C TYR A 46 2.60 17.47 -19.40
N ALA A 47 1.39 17.82 -19.87
CA ALA A 47 1.18 18.93 -20.80
C ALA A 47 1.59 20.28 -20.19
N SER A 48 1.43 20.48 -18.88
CA SER A 48 1.82 21.72 -18.21
C SER A 48 3.19 21.65 -17.53
N GLY A 49 3.77 20.45 -17.37
CA GLY A 49 4.97 20.22 -16.59
C GLY A 49 4.84 20.51 -15.09
N ILE A 50 3.63 20.83 -14.63
CA ILE A 50 3.35 21.21 -13.24
C ILE A 50 2.08 20.51 -12.78
N ILE A 51 2.19 19.71 -11.70
CA ILE A 51 1.03 19.14 -11.01
C ILE A 51 0.49 20.19 -10.02
N ARG A 52 -0.79 20.53 -10.17
CA ARG A 52 -1.49 21.45 -9.24
C ARG A 52 -2.45 20.63 -8.38
N PRO A 53 -2.27 20.60 -7.05
CA PRO A 53 -3.15 19.80 -6.16
C PRO A 53 -4.63 20.20 -6.22
N SER A 54 -4.91 21.48 -6.59
CA SER A 54 -6.28 22.00 -6.78
C SER A 54 -6.88 21.67 -8.14
N ALA A 55 -6.19 20.95 -9.01
CA ALA A 55 -6.66 20.50 -10.31
C ALA A 55 -6.75 18.99 -10.39
N GLN A 56 -7.65 18.51 -11.26
CA GLN A 56 -7.75 17.08 -11.54
C GLN A 56 -6.44 16.56 -12.14
N VAL A 57 -5.91 15.49 -11.56
CA VAL A 57 -4.75 14.77 -12.10
C VAL A 57 -5.25 13.58 -12.89
N ASN A 58 -4.80 13.44 -14.13
CA ASN A 58 -5.15 12.32 -14.97
C ASN A 58 -4.18 11.17 -14.80
N TYR A 59 -4.74 9.98 -14.62
CA TYR A 59 -3.98 8.75 -14.45
C TYR A 59 -4.30 7.78 -15.59
N LYS A 60 -3.28 7.15 -16.12
CA LYS A 60 -3.42 6.00 -16.98
C LYS A 60 -3.23 4.74 -16.16
N SER A 61 -4.31 3.99 -16.00
CA SER A 61 -4.31 2.73 -15.28
C SER A 61 -4.31 1.57 -16.26
N PHE A 62 -3.63 0.50 -15.89
CA PHE A 62 -3.55 -0.72 -16.66
C PHE A 62 -3.39 -1.94 -15.75
N VAL A 63 -3.81 -3.09 -16.28
CA VAL A 63 -3.71 -4.39 -15.61
C VAL A 63 -2.67 -5.21 -16.36
N THR A 64 -1.64 -5.67 -15.66
CA THR A 64 -0.59 -6.50 -16.23
C THR A 64 0.10 -7.34 -15.15
N ASP A 65 0.51 -8.55 -15.50
CA ASP A 65 1.28 -9.40 -14.58
C ASP A 65 2.76 -9.06 -14.56
N ARG A 66 3.22 -8.19 -15.49
CA ARG A 66 4.60 -7.71 -15.57
C ARG A 66 4.64 -6.22 -15.83
N PHE A 67 5.44 -5.51 -15.05
CA PHE A 67 5.71 -4.10 -15.22
C PHE A 67 7.21 -3.85 -15.17
N VAL A 68 7.75 -3.11 -16.14
CA VAL A 68 9.15 -2.69 -16.14
C VAL A 68 9.22 -1.25 -15.68
N LEU A 69 9.71 -1.05 -14.47
CA LEU A 69 9.89 0.26 -13.86
C LEU A 69 11.24 0.83 -14.30
N LEU A 70 11.20 1.87 -15.12
CA LEU A 70 12.40 2.52 -15.66
C LEU A 70 13.15 3.32 -14.58
N PRO A 71 14.44 3.63 -14.79
CA PRO A 71 15.20 4.54 -13.91
C PRO A 71 14.48 5.86 -13.68
N SER A 72 14.44 6.31 -12.44
CA SER A 72 13.76 7.56 -12.00
C SER A 72 12.26 7.61 -12.29
N GLN A 73 11.65 6.47 -12.58
CA GLN A 73 10.20 6.38 -12.78
C GLN A 73 9.48 6.16 -11.46
N PHE A 74 8.34 6.86 -11.31
CA PHE A 74 7.37 6.67 -10.26
C PHE A 74 6.12 5.98 -10.83
N VAL A 75 5.56 5.03 -10.08
CA VAL A 75 4.32 4.34 -10.45
C VAL A 75 3.51 4.03 -9.19
N LEU A 76 2.20 4.17 -9.30
CA LEU A 76 1.28 3.61 -8.31
C LEU A 76 1.01 2.15 -8.68
N ALA A 77 1.10 1.28 -7.68
CA ALA A 77 0.74 -0.12 -7.77
C ALA A 77 -0.23 -0.47 -6.65
N THR A 78 -0.69 -1.70 -6.59
CA THR A 78 -1.56 -2.16 -5.51
C THR A 78 -1.02 -3.41 -4.85
N THR A 79 -1.45 -3.69 -3.62
CA THR A 79 -1.29 -5.00 -3.02
C THR A 79 -2.27 -5.99 -3.64
N ARG A 80 -1.94 -7.28 -3.61
CA ARG A 80 -2.89 -8.36 -3.91
C ARG A 80 -3.85 -8.57 -2.73
N GLU A 81 -3.37 -8.27 -1.54
CA GLU A 81 -4.11 -8.44 -0.30
C GLU A 81 -5.11 -7.29 -0.10
N TYR A 82 -6.37 -7.67 0.17
CA TYR A 82 -7.35 -6.82 0.81
C TYR A 82 -7.16 -6.91 2.33
N ILE A 83 -7.25 -5.77 3.01
CA ILE A 83 -6.95 -5.64 4.43
C ILE A 83 -8.11 -4.93 5.10
N LYS A 84 -8.48 -5.40 6.31
CA LYS A 84 -9.45 -4.72 7.17
C LYS A 84 -8.97 -4.74 8.61
N LEU A 85 -8.98 -3.60 9.25
CA LEU A 85 -8.57 -3.39 10.63
C LEU A 85 -9.74 -3.07 11.52
N THR A 86 -9.74 -3.62 12.72
CA THR A 86 -10.63 -3.16 13.78
C THR A 86 -10.16 -1.83 14.38
N ASN A 87 -10.97 -1.26 15.28
CA ASN A 87 -10.76 0.08 15.84
C ASN A 87 -9.58 0.16 16.82
N ASP A 88 -8.98 -0.96 17.20
CA ASP A 88 -7.86 -1.07 18.14
C ASP A 88 -6.53 -1.40 17.47
N LEU A 89 -6.52 -1.57 16.16
CA LEU A 89 -5.32 -1.86 15.37
C LEU A 89 -5.03 -0.73 14.39
N SER A 90 -3.76 -0.35 14.29
CA SER A 90 -3.20 0.44 13.21
C SER A 90 -2.11 -0.35 12.52
N ALA A 91 -1.79 -0.01 11.28
CA ALA A 91 -0.67 -0.63 10.57
C ALA A 91 0.12 0.42 9.79
N PHE A 92 1.30 0.03 9.34
CA PHE A 92 2.09 0.83 8.41
C PHE A 92 2.85 -0.05 7.43
N VAL A 93 2.97 0.47 6.22
CA VAL A 93 3.66 -0.18 5.11
C VAL A 93 5.14 0.08 5.23
N GLU A 94 5.94 -0.96 5.11
CA GLU A 94 7.39 -0.89 5.00
C GLU A 94 7.88 -1.63 3.75
N GLY A 95 8.91 -1.09 3.11
CA GLY A 95 9.59 -1.80 2.02
C GLY A 95 10.38 -3.00 2.55
N ARG A 96 10.51 -4.04 1.74
CA ARG A 96 11.43 -5.14 2.07
C ARG A 96 12.87 -4.74 1.75
N SER A 97 13.79 -5.02 2.67
CA SER A 97 15.20 -4.63 2.55
C SER A 97 15.88 -5.17 1.27
N SER A 98 15.45 -6.33 0.77
CA SER A 98 15.99 -6.89 -0.48
C SER A 98 15.68 -6.01 -1.69
N TRP A 99 14.47 -5.42 -1.76
CA TRP A 99 14.12 -4.48 -2.81
C TRP A 99 14.80 -3.12 -2.64
N GLY A 100 14.87 -2.61 -1.40
CA GLY A 100 15.58 -1.37 -1.11
C GLY A 100 17.05 -1.43 -1.52
N ARG A 101 17.71 -2.58 -1.34
CA ARG A 101 19.10 -2.79 -1.77
C ARG A 101 19.27 -2.84 -3.30
N LEU A 102 18.20 -3.10 -4.04
CA LEU A 102 18.16 -2.99 -5.50
C LEU A 102 17.75 -1.59 -5.99
N GLY A 103 17.54 -0.65 -5.06
CA GLY A 103 17.14 0.72 -5.39
C GLY A 103 15.64 0.88 -5.69
N LEU A 104 14.82 -0.11 -5.38
CA LEU A 104 13.37 0.04 -5.40
C LEU A 104 12.91 0.61 -4.05
N PHE A 105 12.34 1.80 -4.08
CA PHE A 105 11.74 2.42 -2.91
C PHE A 105 10.22 2.21 -2.95
N VAL A 106 9.67 1.77 -1.82
CA VAL A 106 8.25 1.90 -1.51
C VAL A 106 8.15 3.18 -0.70
N GLN A 107 7.55 4.23 -1.29
CA GLN A 107 7.43 5.52 -0.63
C GLN A 107 6.34 5.44 0.45
N ASN A 108 6.61 6.07 1.58
CA ASN A 108 5.78 5.89 2.76
C ASN A 108 4.84 7.07 3.01
N ALA A 109 3.71 7.10 2.32
CA ALA A 109 2.48 7.61 2.90
C ALA A 109 1.70 6.43 3.54
N GLY A 110 2.46 5.50 4.13
CA GLY A 110 2.04 4.13 4.44
C GLY A 110 1.35 3.94 5.78
N TRP A 111 0.92 5.01 6.44
CA TRP A 111 0.15 4.88 7.67
C TRP A 111 -1.28 4.41 7.37
N ILE A 112 -1.69 3.35 8.04
CA ILE A 112 -3.01 2.74 7.91
C ILE A 112 -3.74 2.90 9.24
N ASP A 113 -4.72 3.79 9.25
CA ASP A 113 -5.54 4.08 10.43
C ASP A 113 -6.44 2.90 10.79
N SER A 114 -6.80 2.83 12.05
CA SER A 114 -7.77 1.87 12.56
C SER A 114 -9.14 2.05 11.88
N GLY A 115 -9.78 0.95 11.56
CA GLY A 115 -11.05 0.93 10.82
C GLY A 115 -10.89 1.03 9.30
N PHE A 116 -9.65 1.15 8.77
CA PHE A 116 -9.41 1.09 7.34
C PHE A 116 -9.77 -0.30 6.79
N GLU A 117 -10.36 -0.32 5.59
CA GLU A 117 -10.50 -1.51 4.77
C GLU A 117 -10.22 -1.19 3.31
N GLY A 118 -9.60 -2.12 2.57
CA GLY A 118 -9.27 -1.97 1.15
C GLY A 118 -7.96 -2.65 0.76
N GLU A 119 -7.64 -2.59 -0.52
CA GLU A 119 -6.30 -2.89 -1.04
C GLU A 119 -5.40 -1.69 -0.79
N ILE A 120 -4.10 -1.90 -0.57
CA ILE A 120 -3.16 -0.80 -0.33
C ILE A 120 -2.57 -0.34 -1.66
N THR A 121 -2.67 0.95 -1.94
CA THR A 121 -1.92 1.56 -3.04
C THR A 121 -0.47 1.76 -2.61
N LEU A 122 0.45 1.22 -3.40
CA LEU A 122 1.88 1.31 -3.20
C LEU A 122 2.47 2.37 -4.13
N GLU A 123 3.29 3.25 -3.59
CA GLU A 123 4.01 4.28 -4.32
C GLU A 123 5.44 3.79 -4.57
N LEU A 124 5.70 3.30 -5.79
CA LEU A 124 6.97 2.69 -6.14
C LEU A 124 7.85 3.65 -6.94
N PHE A 125 9.11 3.76 -6.55
CA PHE A 125 10.11 4.59 -7.23
C PHE A 125 11.40 3.81 -7.46
N ASN A 126 11.91 3.82 -8.70
CA ASN A 126 13.18 3.22 -9.05
C ASN A 126 14.30 4.26 -8.97
N ALA A 127 15.08 4.19 -7.90
CA ALA A 127 16.26 5.04 -7.70
C ALA A 127 17.53 4.46 -8.33
N ASN A 128 17.46 3.28 -8.97
CA ASN A 128 18.60 2.66 -9.67
C ASN A 128 18.77 3.23 -11.08
N ARG A 129 19.92 2.97 -11.68
CA ARG A 129 20.23 3.30 -13.11
C ARG A 129 19.75 2.24 -14.08
N CYS A 130 19.40 1.04 -13.59
CA CYS A 130 18.83 -0.06 -14.36
C CYS A 130 17.33 -0.12 -14.18
N ALA A 131 16.61 -0.57 -15.20
CA ALA A 131 15.20 -0.90 -15.07
C ALA A 131 14.99 -2.09 -14.11
N ILE A 132 13.89 -2.09 -13.37
CA ILE A 132 13.52 -3.16 -12.46
C ILE A 132 12.26 -3.84 -13.01
N GLU A 133 12.32 -5.15 -13.24
CA GLU A 133 11.15 -5.94 -13.59
C GLU A 133 10.37 -6.29 -12.33
N LEU A 134 9.09 -5.92 -12.31
CA LEU A 134 8.12 -6.24 -11.28
C LEU A 134 7.13 -7.27 -11.81
N LYS A 135 6.81 -8.29 -11.02
CA LYS A 135 5.81 -9.32 -11.37
C LYS A 135 4.74 -9.38 -10.29
N SER A 136 3.48 -9.51 -10.71
CA SER A 136 2.37 -9.77 -9.80
C SER A 136 2.64 -11.01 -8.95
N GLY A 137 2.25 -10.96 -7.68
CA GLY A 137 2.50 -12.01 -6.69
C GLY A 137 3.87 -11.99 -6.02
N MET A 138 4.81 -11.13 -6.45
CA MET A 138 6.09 -10.97 -5.75
C MET A 138 5.86 -10.31 -4.38
N ARG A 139 6.56 -10.80 -3.34
CA ARG A 139 6.60 -10.12 -2.04
C ARG A 139 7.32 -8.79 -2.19
N ILE A 140 6.60 -7.68 -2.09
CA ILE A 140 7.09 -6.33 -2.41
C ILE A 140 7.34 -5.48 -1.17
N GLY A 141 6.54 -5.66 -0.14
CA GLY A 141 6.59 -4.92 1.10
C GLY A 141 6.19 -5.79 2.27
N GLN A 142 5.97 -5.15 3.41
CA GLN A 142 5.49 -5.77 4.63
C GLN A 142 4.61 -4.78 5.39
N LEU A 143 3.63 -5.31 6.12
CA LEU A 143 2.80 -4.54 7.04
C LEU A 143 3.22 -4.84 8.48
N VAL A 144 3.51 -3.79 9.20
CA VAL A 144 3.73 -3.83 10.65
C VAL A 144 2.46 -3.38 11.33
N PHE A 145 1.95 -4.17 12.26
CA PHE A 145 0.71 -3.90 12.98
C PHE A 145 0.99 -3.48 14.41
N ALA A 146 0.27 -2.48 14.86
CA ALA A 146 0.37 -1.97 16.21
C ALA A 146 -1.00 -1.98 16.90
N ARG A 147 -1.04 -2.54 18.12
CA ARG A 147 -2.20 -2.40 18.98
C ARG A 147 -2.18 -1.04 19.64
N MET A 148 -3.30 -0.32 19.53
CA MET A 148 -3.51 0.92 20.28
C MET A 148 -3.92 0.60 21.72
N GLU A 149 -3.58 1.47 22.67
CA GLU A 149 -3.94 1.31 24.07
C GLU A 149 -5.46 1.34 24.29
N ARG A 150 -6.15 2.14 23.47
CA ARG A 150 -7.62 2.25 23.45
C ARG A 150 -8.10 2.26 22.02
N CYS A 151 -9.32 1.80 21.80
CA CYS A 151 -9.96 1.89 20.48
C CYS A 151 -10.06 3.34 20.02
N ALA A 152 -9.92 3.57 18.72
CA ALA A 152 -10.20 4.87 18.13
C ALA A 152 -11.66 5.25 18.38
N GLN A 153 -11.89 6.47 18.84
CA GLN A 153 -13.25 7.01 19.03
C GLN A 153 -13.92 7.27 17.67
N PHE A 154 -13.15 7.66 16.68
CA PHE A 154 -13.58 7.90 15.31
C PHE A 154 -12.68 7.10 14.36
N PRO A 155 -13.06 5.85 14.03
CA PRO A 155 -12.30 5.04 13.07
C PRO A 155 -12.25 5.68 11.69
N TYR A 156 -11.28 5.29 10.89
CA TYR A 156 -11.10 5.81 9.55
C TYR A 156 -12.35 5.63 8.68
N ASN A 157 -12.79 6.71 8.09
CA ASN A 157 -13.86 6.78 7.09
C ASN A 157 -13.52 7.87 6.08
N GLY A 158 -12.27 7.87 5.61
CA GLY A 158 -11.75 8.89 4.69
C GLY A 158 -11.90 8.49 3.23
N LYS A 159 -11.32 9.35 2.36
CA LYS A 159 -11.46 9.29 0.90
C LYS A 159 -10.91 8.00 0.23
N TYR A 160 -10.11 7.22 0.95
CA TYR A 160 -9.56 5.96 0.44
C TYR A 160 -10.21 4.71 1.06
N GLN A 161 -11.28 4.87 1.83
CA GLN A 161 -12.00 3.74 2.40
C GLN A 161 -12.57 2.85 1.30
N GLY A 162 -12.36 1.53 1.39
CA GLY A 162 -12.83 0.56 0.41
C GLY A 162 -12.12 0.62 -0.95
N GLN A 163 -10.94 1.25 -1.03
CA GLN A 163 -10.22 1.36 -2.30
C GLN A 163 -9.82 0.00 -2.87
N LYS A 164 -9.79 -0.08 -4.20
CA LYS A 164 -9.36 -1.26 -4.98
C LYS A 164 -8.49 -0.83 -6.14
N GLY A 165 -7.48 -1.64 -6.43
CA GLY A 165 -6.51 -1.34 -7.47
C GLY A 165 -5.58 -0.16 -7.12
N ALA A 166 -4.73 0.22 -8.05
CA ALA A 166 -3.82 1.35 -7.93
C ALA A 166 -4.59 2.68 -8.01
N THR A 167 -5.06 3.15 -6.86
CA THR A 167 -5.91 4.34 -6.75
C THR A 167 -5.07 5.61 -6.83
N GLY A 168 -5.42 6.54 -7.73
CA GLY A 168 -4.78 7.85 -7.85
C GLY A 168 -5.06 8.78 -6.66
N SER A 169 -4.32 9.90 -6.60
CA SER A 169 -4.48 10.90 -5.54
C SER A 169 -5.86 11.55 -5.61
N LYS A 170 -6.54 11.61 -4.48
CA LYS A 170 -7.79 12.34 -4.25
C LYS A 170 -7.55 13.66 -3.53
N ILE A 171 -6.36 14.23 -3.67
CA ILE A 171 -5.98 15.47 -2.97
C ILE A 171 -6.90 16.66 -3.33
N ILE A 172 -7.47 16.66 -4.54
CA ILE A 172 -8.40 17.69 -4.98
C ILE A 172 -9.61 17.84 -4.04
N GLU A 173 -10.03 16.76 -3.39
CA GLU A 173 -11.16 16.78 -2.45
C GLU A 173 -10.89 17.70 -1.22
N ASP A 174 -9.61 17.97 -0.92
CA ASP A 174 -9.23 18.87 0.18
C ASP A 174 -9.39 20.36 -0.19
N PHE A 175 -9.56 20.68 -1.46
CA PHE A 175 -9.72 22.03 -2.01
C PHE A 175 -11.15 22.36 -2.45
N VAL A 176 -12.06 21.38 -2.44
CA VAL A 176 -13.46 21.53 -2.90
C VAL A 176 -14.43 21.73 -1.72
N ARG A 177 -13.92 22.06 -0.54
CA ARG A 177 -14.74 22.31 0.66
C ARG A 177 -15.24 23.74 0.72
#